data_f9179f7cdb530d5477d8d1388b66ef51
#
_entry.id   f9179f7cdb530d5477d8d1388b66ef51
#
_cell.length_a   1.000
_cell.length_b   1.000
_cell.length_c   1.000
_cell.angle_alpha   90.00
_cell.angle_beta   90.00
_cell.angle_gamma   90.00
#
_symmetry.space_group_name_H-M   'P 1'
#
loop_
_entity.id
_entity.type
_entity.pdbx_description
1 polymer ?
#
loop_
_entity_poly.entity_id
_entity_poly.type
_entity_poly.pdbx_seq_one_letter_code
_entity_poly.pdbx_strand_id
1 'polypeptide(L)'
;TSEVIHGGQSVGIARAEHYYRDWFRPGWQAIRTGQMPLPQQWPQGRLVLEGAGSPVEVNLQRRDLTNLRLAQYLRANCLLVADIERGGVFAQIVGTLSLLRPVERPLIKGILINRFRGRRELFDEGRRWLEANTGVPVLGVMPWLNELFPPEDSLDLLERRPKRGACDLEIAVLRLPSLSNFSDLDPLEAETSVRLRWITAGD
;
A
#
# COMPACT_ATOMS: atom_id res chain seq x y z
N THR A 1 -2.63 -20.33 -3.10
CA THR A 1 -3.92 -20.25 -3.82
C THR A 1 -4.77 -19.20 -3.16
N SER A 2 -5.42 -18.36 -3.96
CA SER A 2 -6.34 -17.34 -3.49
C SER A 2 -7.70 -17.52 -4.16
N GLU A 3 -8.75 -17.27 -3.42
CA GLU A 3 -10.09 -17.22 -3.98
C GLU A 3 -10.33 -15.86 -4.62
N VAL A 4 -10.90 -15.83 -5.81
CA VAL A 4 -11.23 -14.59 -6.53
C VAL A 4 -12.69 -14.28 -6.30
N ILE A 5 -12.94 -13.12 -5.71
CA ILE A 5 -14.28 -12.61 -5.43
C ILE A 5 -14.60 -11.48 -6.41
N HIS A 6 -15.76 -11.56 -7.07
CA HIS A 6 -16.26 -10.50 -7.93
C HIS A 6 -17.74 -10.26 -7.63
N GLY A 7 -18.10 -9.00 -7.36
CA GLY A 7 -19.48 -8.65 -7.00
C GLY A 7 -20.00 -9.36 -5.74
N GLY A 8 -19.12 -9.69 -4.79
CA GLY A 8 -19.47 -10.41 -3.56
C GLY A 8 -19.62 -11.93 -3.73
N GLN A 9 -19.31 -12.46 -4.91
CA GLN A 9 -19.42 -13.90 -5.19
C GLN A 9 -18.07 -14.49 -5.55
N SER A 10 -17.80 -15.72 -5.11
CA SER A 10 -16.65 -16.49 -5.54
C SER A 10 -16.77 -16.83 -7.04
N VAL A 11 -15.79 -16.46 -7.82
CA VAL A 11 -15.75 -16.74 -9.26
C VAL A 11 -14.65 -17.73 -9.64
N GLY A 12 -13.87 -18.19 -8.68
CA GLY A 12 -12.89 -19.25 -8.86
C GLY A 12 -11.66 -19.13 -7.97
N ILE A 13 -10.77 -20.10 -8.10
CA ILE A 13 -9.51 -20.16 -7.37
C ILE A 13 -8.36 -19.80 -8.30
N ALA A 14 -7.52 -18.87 -7.87
CA ALA A 14 -6.31 -18.48 -8.57
C ALA A 14 -5.06 -19.01 -7.88
N ARG A 15 -4.11 -19.49 -8.66
CA ARG A 15 -2.74 -19.73 -8.25
C ARG A 15 -1.86 -18.57 -8.70
N ALA A 16 -0.91 -18.14 -7.87
CA ALA A 16 -0.04 -17.01 -8.17
C ALA A 16 0.61 -17.10 -9.57
N GLU A 17 1.09 -18.29 -9.95
CA GLU A 17 1.71 -18.57 -11.23
C GLU A 17 0.79 -18.28 -12.44
N HIS A 18 -0.50 -18.48 -12.27
CA HIS A 18 -1.49 -18.40 -13.34
C HIS A 18 -2.40 -17.17 -13.25
N TYR A 19 -2.37 -16.46 -12.14
CA TYR A 19 -3.25 -15.33 -11.86
C TYR A 19 -3.31 -14.32 -13.00
N TYR A 20 -2.15 -13.81 -13.41
CA TYR A 20 -2.07 -12.81 -14.48
C TYR A 20 -2.43 -13.35 -15.87
N ARG A 21 -2.30 -14.66 -16.09
CA ARG A 21 -2.72 -15.28 -17.35
C ARG A 21 -4.24 -15.42 -17.43
N ASP A 22 -4.84 -15.90 -16.37
CA ASP A 22 -6.24 -16.33 -16.37
C ASP A 22 -7.18 -15.18 -15.97
N TRP A 23 -6.74 -14.30 -15.06
CA TRP A 23 -7.57 -13.25 -14.46
C TRP A 23 -7.30 -11.85 -14.99
N PHE A 24 -6.30 -11.62 -15.83
CA PHE A 24 -6.02 -10.29 -16.38
C PHE A 24 -7.21 -9.72 -17.18
N ARG A 25 -7.76 -10.48 -18.14
CA ARG A 25 -8.89 -9.99 -18.94
C ARG A 25 -10.18 -9.85 -18.14
N PRO A 26 -10.62 -10.85 -17.37
CA PRO A 26 -11.78 -10.71 -16.49
C PRO A 26 -11.63 -9.57 -15.47
N GLY A 27 -10.49 -9.43 -14.82
CA GLY A 27 -10.20 -8.36 -13.87
C GLY A 27 -10.24 -6.98 -14.53
N TRP A 28 -9.64 -6.82 -15.70
CA TRP A 28 -9.71 -5.56 -16.45
C TRP A 28 -11.15 -5.19 -16.84
N GLN A 29 -11.95 -6.17 -17.25
CA GLN A 29 -13.35 -5.96 -17.55
C GLN A 29 -14.14 -5.55 -16.29
N ALA A 30 -13.90 -6.21 -15.16
CA ALA A 30 -14.54 -5.88 -13.89
C ALA A 30 -14.21 -4.45 -13.46
N ILE A 31 -12.95 -4.02 -13.55
CA ILE A 31 -12.52 -2.63 -13.26
C ILE A 31 -13.27 -1.63 -14.14
N ARG A 32 -13.32 -1.87 -15.44
CA ARG A 32 -14.01 -0.97 -16.37
C ARG A 32 -15.50 -0.86 -16.05
N THR A 33 -16.15 -1.98 -15.82
CA THR A 33 -17.59 -2.01 -15.51
C THR A 33 -17.90 -1.33 -14.17
N GLY A 34 -17.09 -1.59 -13.15
CA GLY A 34 -17.28 -1.00 -11.82
C GLY A 34 -17.11 0.53 -11.77
N GLN A 35 -16.37 1.11 -12.70
CA GLN A 35 -16.16 2.56 -12.75
C GLN A 35 -17.23 3.31 -13.54
N MET A 36 -17.97 2.65 -14.43
CA MET A 36 -18.94 3.31 -15.29
C MET A 36 -20.05 4.09 -14.54
N PRO A 37 -20.60 3.61 -13.41
CA PRO A 37 -21.64 4.33 -12.69
C PRO A 37 -21.12 5.49 -11.82
N LEU A 38 -19.83 5.55 -11.50
CA LEU A 38 -19.29 6.52 -10.55
C LEU A 38 -19.53 7.99 -10.94
N PRO A 39 -19.30 8.45 -12.20
CA PRO A 39 -19.56 9.83 -12.60
C PRO A 39 -21.03 10.20 -12.52
N GLN A 40 -21.93 9.24 -12.71
CA GLN A 40 -23.37 9.47 -12.62
C GLN A 40 -23.84 9.58 -11.17
N GLN A 41 -23.27 8.76 -10.28
CA GLN A 41 -23.60 8.77 -8.86
C GLN A 41 -23.01 10.00 -8.14
N TRP A 42 -21.82 10.43 -8.54
CA TRP A 42 -21.11 11.57 -7.93
C TRP A 42 -20.56 12.52 -9.01
N PRO A 43 -21.40 13.34 -9.65
CA PRO A 43 -20.98 14.22 -10.76
C PRO A 43 -19.89 15.23 -10.36
N GLN A 44 -19.86 15.64 -9.08
CA GLN A 44 -18.89 16.57 -8.51
C GLN A 44 -17.80 15.84 -7.70
N GLY A 45 -17.86 14.53 -7.64
CA GLY A 45 -16.93 13.70 -6.89
C GLY A 45 -15.52 13.67 -7.51
N ARG A 46 -14.55 13.41 -6.67
CA ARG A 46 -13.17 13.10 -7.10
C ARG A 46 -12.88 11.65 -6.82
N LEU A 47 -12.40 10.93 -7.83
CA LEU A 47 -11.98 9.55 -7.67
C LEU A 47 -10.52 9.55 -7.21
N VAL A 48 -10.29 8.98 -6.04
CA VAL A 48 -8.96 8.70 -5.50
C VAL A 48 -8.73 7.20 -5.63
N LEU A 49 -7.60 6.83 -6.22
CA LEU A 49 -7.22 5.45 -6.47
C LEU A 49 -5.90 5.16 -5.77
N GLU A 50 -5.83 4.05 -5.08
CA GLU A 50 -4.61 3.51 -4.52
C GLU A 50 -4.07 2.38 -5.41
N GLY A 51 -2.79 2.48 -5.77
CA GLY A 51 -2.08 1.40 -6.46
C GLY A 51 -1.65 0.30 -5.48
N ALA A 52 -1.25 -0.81 -6.01
CA ALA A 52 -0.73 -1.92 -5.21
C ALA A 52 0.66 -2.33 -5.69
N GLY A 53 1.60 -2.49 -4.74
CA GLY A 53 2.98 -2.83 -5.04
C GLY A 53 3.73 -1.75 -5.82
N SER A 54 4.77 -2.14 -6.52
CA SER A 54 5.57 -1.23 -7.34
C SER A 54 4.96 -1.07 -8.75
N PRO A 55 4.91 0.15 -9.31
CA PRO A 55 4.46 0.37 -10.68
C PRO A 55 5.43 -0.14 -11.74
N VAL A 56 6.62 -0.58 -11.34
CA VAL A 56 7.70 -0.97 -12.26
C VAL A 56 8.18 -2.41 -12.05
N GLU A 57 7.29 -3.29 -11.64
CA GLU A 57 7.55 -4.73 -11.68
C GLU A 57 7.69 -5.17 -13.15
N VAL A 58 8.92 -5.14 -13.68
CA VAL A 58 9.22 -5.29 -15.12
C VAL A 58 8.64 -6.58 -15.70
N ASN A 59 8.66 -7.67 -14.94
CA ASN A 59 8.09 -8.96 -15.31
C ASN A 59 6.55 -8.96 -15.33
N LEU A 60 5.89 -8.05 -14.63
CA LEU A 60 4.43 -7.96 -14.50
C LEU A 60 3.82 -6.73 -15.20
N GLN A 61 4.63 -5.76 -15.59
CA GLN A 61 4.20 -4.46 -16.09
C GLN A 61 3.17 -4.53 -17.25
N ARG A 62 3.31 -5.49 -18.15
CA ARG A 62 2.35 -5.69 -19.25
C ARG A 62 0.97 -6.15 -18.80
N ARG A 63 0.87 -6.70 -17.60
CA ARG A 63 -0.34 -7.25 -17.00
C ARG A 63 -0.74 -6.54 -15.70
N ASP A 64 -0.17 -5.36 -15.46
CA ASP A 64 -0.54 -4.51 -14.35
C ASP A 64 -2.02 -4.09 -14.47
N LEU A 65 -2.79 -4.34 -13.42
CA LEU A 65 -4.21 -3.97 -13.33
C LEU A 65 -4.45 -2.80 -12.39
N THR A 66 -3.52 -2.55 -11.48
CA THR A 66 -3.76 -1.73 -10.28
C THR A 66 -3.05 -0.38 -10.30
N ASN A 67 -2.03 -0.23 -11.14
CA ASN A 67 -1.19 0.96 -11.17
C ASN A 67 -1.38 1.79 -12.46
N LEU A 68 -0.33 1.91 -13.25
CA LEU A 68 -0.27 2.89 -14.33
C LEU A 68 -1.14 2.56 -15.56
N ARG A 69 -1.50 1.29 -15.77
CA ARG A 69 -2.49 0.95 -16.80
C ARG A 69 -3.85 1.56 -16.50
N LEU A 70 -4.28 1.46 -15.25
CA LEU A 70 -5.54 2.05 -14.80
C LEU A 70 -5.46 3.57 -14.85
N ALA A 71 -4.37 4.15 -14.35
CA ALA A 71 -4.13 5.58 -14.41
C ALA A 71 -4.15 6.12 -15.85
N GLN A 72 -3.54 5.42 -16.80
CA GLN A 72 -3.55 5.78 -18.21
C GLN A 72 -4.98 5.73 -18.80
N TYR A 73 -5.73 4.68 -18.48
CA TYR A 73 -7.11 4.52 -18.93
C TYR A 73 -8.01 5.66 -18.45
N LEU A 74 -7.84 6.07 -17.19
CA LEU A 74 -8.61 7.16 -16.57
C LEU A 74 -8.03 8.55 -16.83
N ARG A 75 -6.88 8.66 -17.48
CA ARG A 75 -6.10 9.90 -17.61
C ARG A 75 -5.84 10.55 -16.24
N ALA A 76 -5.60 9.73 -15.22
CA ALA A 76 -5.39 10.18 -13.85
C ALA A 76 -4.01 10.80 -13.67
N ASN A 77 -3.94 11.83 -12.83
CA ASN A 77 -2.67 12.33 -12.31
C ASN A 77 -2.20 11.39 -11.20
N CYS A 78 -0.94 10.96 -11.27
CA CYS A 78 -0.36 10.03 -10.31
C CYS A 78 0.63 10.73 -9.39
N LEU A 79 0.62 10.35 -8.12
CA LEU A 79 1.64 10.68 -7.15
C LEU A 79 2.46 9.43 -6.86
N LEU A 80 3.77 9.53 -6.98
CA LEU A 80 4.69 8.47 -6.58
C LEU A 80 4.98 8.61 -5.10
N VAL A 81 4.52 7.65 -4.30
CA VAL A 81 4.80 7.60 -2.86
C VAL A 81 6.03 6.71 -2.63
N ALA A 82 7.05 7.25 -1.99
CA ALA A 82 8.31 6.55 -1.74
C ALA A 82 8.60 6.48 -0.23
N ASP A 83 8.89 5.28 0.26
CA ASP A 83 9.20 5.02 1.66
C ASP A 83 10.69 5.25 1.93
N ILE A 84 11.00 6.22 2.82
CA ILE A 84 12.39 6.54 3.18
C ILE A 84 12.93 5.66 4.32
N GLU A 85 12.07 5.00 5.05
CA GLU A 85 12.45 4.25 6.26
C GLU A 85 13.47 3.14 5.98
N ARG A 86 13.33 2.47 4.84
CA ARG A 86 14.23 1.37 4.46
C ARG A 86 15.58 1.82 3.89
N GLY A 87 15.76 3.13 3.69
CA GLY A 87 16.92 3.67 3.01
C GLY A 87 16.88 3.52 1.48
N GLY A 88 17.79 4.18 0.79
CA GLY A 88 17.91 4.09 -0.67
C GLY A 88 16.80 4.78 -1.46
N VAL A 89 15.98 5.64 -0.84
CA VAL A 89 14.82 6.29 -1.46
C VAL A 89 15.14 7.02 -2.77
N PHE A 90 16.30 7.66 -2.86
CA PHE A 90 16.77 8.34 -4.08
C PHE A 90 16.91 7.37 -5.25
N ALA A 91 17.58 6.25 -5.02
CA ALA A 91 17.75 5.20 -6.03
C ALA A 91 16.42 4.57 -6.43
N GLN A 92 15.53 4.32 -5.46
CA GLN A 92 14.19 3.80 -5.71
C GLN A 92 13.38 4.73 -6.61
N ILE A 93 13.34 6.04 -6.30
CA ILE A 93 12.60 7.02 -7.08
C ILE A 93 13.17 7.14 -8.49
N VAL A 94 14.48 7.35 -8.62
CA VAL A 94 15.14 7.50 -9.92
C VAL A 94 14.98 6.22 -10.74
N GLY A 95 15.21 5.05 -10.14
CA GLY A 95 15.03 3.75 -10.79
C GLY A 95 13.59 3.53 -11.24
N THR A 96 12.63 3.80 -10.38
CA THR A 96 11.20 3.71 -10.73
C THR A 96 10.89 4.57 -11.95
N LEU A 97 11.24 5.86 -11.90
CA LEU A 97 10.95 6.78 -13.00
C LEU A 97 11.68 6.42 -14.31
N SER A 98 12.86 5.81 -14.22
CA SER A 98 13.63 5.36 -15.38
C SER A 98 13.05 4.11 -16.05
N LEU A 99 12.40 3.24 -15.27
CA LEU A 99 11.79 2.00 -15.76
C LEU A 99 10.36 2.20 -16.28
N LEU A 100 9.77 3.37 -16.07
CA LEU A 100 8.45 3.69 -16.63
C LEU A 100 8.52 3.76 -18.15
N ARG A 101 7.46 3.27 -18.79
CA ARG A 101 7.29 3.46 -20.22
C ARG A 101 7.14 4.96 -20.58
N PRO A 102 7.57 5.39 -21.77
CA PRO A 102 7.45 6.80 -22.17
C PRO A 102 6.05 7.37 -22.05
N VAL A 103 5.01 6.54 -22.24
CA VAL A 103 3.60 6.95 -22.13
C VAL A 103 3.09 7.05 -20.68
N GLU A 104 3.79 6.44 -19.74
CA GLU A 104 3.41 6.41 -18.32
C GLU A 104 4.08 7.53 -17.52
N ARG A 105 5.32 7.84 -17.87
CA ARG A 105 6.09 8.85 -17.14
C ARG A 105 5.37 10.20 -17.02
N PRO A 106 4.70 10.75 -18.04
CA PRO A 106 3.97 12.01 -17.95
C PRO A 106 2.78 11.98 -16.99
N LEU A 107 2.31 10.79 -16.58
CA LEU A 107 1.24 10.66 -15.59
C LEU A 107 1.72 11.00 -14.17
N ILE A 108 3.01 10.81 -13.88
CA ILE A 108 3.59 11.12 -12.57
C ILE A 108 3.72 12.64 -12.44
N LYS A 109 2.90 13.22 -11.59
CA LYS A 109 2.82 14.69 -11.37
C LYS A 109 3.56 15.16 -10.13
N GLY A 110 3.91 14.24 -9.25
CA GLY A 110 4.64 14.58 -8.03
C GLY A 110 5.15 13.35 -7.29
N ILE A 111 6.04 13.61 -6.36
CA ILE A 111 6.63 12.64 -5.45
C ILE A 111 6.21 13.02 -4.03
N LEU A 112 5.83 12.01 -3.24
CA LEU A 112 5.64 12.12 -1.80
C LEU A 112 6.65 11.21 -1.11
N ILE A 113 7.42 11.78 -0.19
CA ILE A 113 8.32 11.01 0.68
C ILE A 113 7.53 10.63 1.92
N ASN A 114 7.43 9.35 2.22
CA ASN A 114 6.67 8.83 3.35
C ASN A 114 7.60 8.30 4.45
N ARG A 115 7.09 8.26 5.68
CA ARG A 115 7.77 7.73 6.87
C ARG A 115 9.07 8.46 7.23
N PHE A 116 9.13 9.78 7.02
CA PHE A 116 10.32 10.56 7.33
C PHE A 116 10.50 10.71 8.85
N ARG A 117 11.70 10.38 9.33
CA ARG A 117 12.09 10.57 10.72
C ARG A 117 13.09 11.72 10.84
N GLY A 118 12.94 12.55 11.84
CA GLY A 118 13.83 13.64 12.12
C GLY A 118 13.34 15.02 11.63
N ARG A 119 14.24 15.98 11.56
CA ARG A 119 13.90 17.35 11.15
C ARG A 119 13.79 17.42 9.63
N ARG A 120 12.68 17.95 9.14
CA ARG A 120 12.36 18.04 7.71
C ARG A 120 13.41 18.82 6.91
N GLU A 121 14.02 19.85 7.53
CA GLU A 121 15.02 20.71 6.89
C GLU A 121 16.25 19.93 6.42
N LEU A 122 16.55 18.80 7.07
CA LEU A 122 17.64 17.91 6.67
C LEU A 122 17.40 17.26 5.30
N PHE A 123 16.18 17.23 4.83
CA PHE A 123 15.83 16.66 3.53
C PHE A 123 15.76 17.67 2.40
N ASP A 124 15.89 18.97 2.67
CA ASP A 124 15.72 20.02 1.66
C ASP A 124 16.74 19.94 0.51
N GLU A 125 17.97 19.56 0.80
CA GLU A 125 18.98 19.33 -0.23
C GLU A 125 18.62 18.11 -1.09
N GLY A 126 18.21 17.01 -0.46
CA GLY A 126 17.75 15.82 -1.14
C GLY A 126 16.51 16.06 -2.01
N ARG A 127 15.58 16.88 -1.54
CA ARG A 127 14.42 17.31 -2.32
C ARG A 127 14.84 18.02 -3.60
N ARG A 128 15.69 19.04 -3.48
CA ARG A 128 16.21 19.79 -4.63
C ARG A 128 16.95 18.90 -5.62
N TRP A 129 17.73 17.96 -5.10
CA TRP A 129 18.44 16.99 -5.92
C TRP A 129 17.48 16.10 -6.71
N LEU A 130 16.43 15.57 -6.06
CA LEU A 130 15.40 14.75 -6.73
C LEU A 130 14.71 15.55 -7.84
N GLU A 131 14.24 16.75 -7.55
CA GLU A 131 13.55 17.60 -8.52
C GLU A 131 14.44 17.91 -9.74
N ALA A 132 15.72 18.23 -9.50
CA ALA A 132 16.68 18.52 -10.58
C ALA A 132 16.99 17.29 -11.44
N ASN A 133 17.10 16.10 -10.84
CA ASN A 133 17.47 14.88 -11.56
C ASN A 133 16.30 14.14 -12.19
N THR A 134 15.09 14.34 -11.69
CA THR A 134 13.91 13.63 -12.18
C THR A 134 12.99 14.50 -13.04
N GLY A 135 13.04 15.81 -12.85
CA GLY A 135 12.08 16.74 -13.45
C GLY A 135 10.67 16.64 -12.84
N VAL A 136 10.51 15.91 -11.72
CA VAL A 136 9.24 15.72 -11.04
C VAL A 136 9.29 16.41 -9.66
N PRO A 137 8.33 17.29 -9.32
CA PRO A 137 8.35 18.00 -8.05
C PRO A 137 8.11 17.05 -6.86
N VAL A 138 8.81 17.32 -5.75
CA VAL A 138 8.54 16.69 -4.46
C VAL A 138 7.48 17.52 -3.74
N LEU A 139 6.24 17.04 -3.74
CA LEU A 139 5.09 17.78 -3.24
C LEU A 139 4.97 17.74 -1.71
N GLY A 140 5.57 16.75 -1.08
CA GLY A 140 5.50 16.63 0.38
C GLY A 140 6.48 15.62 0.95
N VAL A 141 6.78 15.84 2.22
CA VAL A 141 7.54 14.92 3.07
C VAL A 141 6.66 14.65 4.28
N MET A 142 6.13 13.44 4.36
CA MET A 142 5.23 13.01 5.42
C MET A 142 6.07 12.50 6.60
N PRO A 143 5.87 13.04 7.78
CA PRO A 143 6.57 12.56 8.96
C PRO A 143 6.13 11.14 9.30
N TRP A 144 6.93 10.45 10.08
CA TRP A 144 6.52 9.21 10.72
C TRP A 144 5.34 9.50 11.64
N LEU A 145 4.22 8.84 11.39
CA LEU A 145 3.01 8.95 12.19
C LEU A 145 2.89 7.68 13.04
N ASN A 146 2.96 7.85 14.37
CA ASN A 146 2.75 6.75 15.27
C ASN A 146 1.25 6.51 15.46
N GLU A 147 0.82 5.26 15.39
CA GLU A 147 -0.49 4.78 15.85
C GLU A 147 -1.74 5.47 15.26
N LEU A 148 -1.61 6.15 14.11
CA LEU A 148 -2.74 6.86 13.49
C LEU A 148 -3.72 5.93 12.77
N PHE A 149 -3.26 4.77 12.33
CA PHE A 149 -4.05 3.80 11.57
C PHE A 149 -3.82 2.40 12.12
N PRO A 150 -4.86 1.57 12.20
CA PRO A 150 -4.67 0.17 12.50
C PRO A 150 -3.76 -0.47 11.45
N PRO A 151 -2.92 -1.42 11.84
CA PRO A 151 -2.07 -2.15 10.91
C PRO A 151 -2.90 -2.90 9.87
N GLU A 152 -2.48 -2.84 8.62
CA GLU A 152 -3.26 -3.31 7.49
C GLU A 152 -3.08 -4.81 7.19
N ASP A 153 -1.93 -5.37 7.56
CA ASP A 153 -1.65 -6.77 7.30
C ASP A 153 -1.02 -7.52 8.49
N SER A 154 -1.04 -8.85 8.39
CA SER A 154 -0.57 -9.74 9.46
C SER A 154 0.94 -9.69 9.73
N LEU A 155 1.74 -9.03 8.88
CA LEU A 155 3.18 -8.87 9.10
C LEU A 155 3.46 -7.89 10.24
N ASP A 156 2.61 -6.90 10.46
CA ASP A 156 2.70 -5.96 11.58
C ASP A 156 2.59 -6.65 12.94
N LEU A 157 1.90 -7.80 13.01
CA LEU A 157 1.86 -8.63 14.22
C LEU A 157 3.24 -9.12 14.66
N LEU A 158 4.16 -9.33 13.71
CA LEU A 158 5.51 -9.78 14.00
C LEU A 158 6.37 -8.70 14.65
N GLU A 159 6.04 -7.44 14.40
CA GLU A 159 6.78 -6.28 14.88
C GLU A 159 6.21 -5.71 16.18
N ARG A 160 5.01 -6.15 16.59
CA ARG A 160 4.38 -5.70 17.85
C ARG A 160 5.19 -6.15 19.05
N ARG A 161 5.63 -5.17 19.83
CA ARG A 161 6.33 -5.43 21.09
C ARG A 161 5.31 -5.49 22.23
N PRO A 162 5.35 -6.53 23.08
CA PRO A 162 4.46 -6.60 24.23
C PRO A 162 4.70 -5.41 25.16
N LYS A 163 3.62 -4.85 25.71
CA LYS A 163 3.72 -3.81 26.73
C LYS A 163 4.52 -4.34 27.92
N ARG A 164 5.47 -3.54 28.39
CA ARG A 164 6.23 -3.82 29.61
C ARG A 164 5.60 -3.03 30.77
N GLY A 165 5.39 -3.69 31.91
CA GLY A 165 4.86 -3.08 33.11
C GLY A 165 3.88 -3.98 33.85
N ALA A 166 3.36 -3.54 34.98
CA ALA A 166 2.28 -4.23 35.69
C ALA A 166 0.98 -4.11 34.88
N CYS A 167 0.19 -5.17 34.84
CA CYS A 167 -1.13 -5.20 34.23
C CYS A 167 -2.07 -5.93 35.20
N ASP A 168 -3.34 -5.54 35.18
CA ASP A 168 -4.37 -6.16 36.02
C ASP A 168 -4.92 -7.42 35.37
N LEU A 169 -4.91 -7.47 34.05
CA LEU A 169 -5.41 -8.59 33.24
C LEU A 169 -4.43 -8.94 32.13
N GLU A 170 -4.07 -10.21 32.06
CA GLU A 170 -3.34 -10.78 30.93
C GLU A 170 -4.27 -11.65 30.10
N ILE A 171 -4.39 -11.34 28.80
CA ILE A 171 -5.21 -12.07 27.85
C ILE A 171 -4.29 -12.83 26.91
N ALA A 172 -4.40 -14.16 26.91
CA ALA A 172 -3.70 -15.02 25.96
C ALA A 172 -4.46 -15.08 24.63
N VAL A 173 -3.80 -14.72 23.53
CA VAL A 173 -4.36 -14.73 22.19
C VAL A 173 -3.69 -15.81 21.38
N LEU A 174 -4.48 -16.80 20.91
CA LEU A 174 -3.96 -17.85 20.04
C LEU A 174 -3.67 -17.28 18.64
N ARG A 175 -2.42 -17.38 18.22
CA ARG A 175 -2.00 -17.01 16.88
C ARG A 175 -2.18 -18.18 15.94
N LEU A 176 -3.23 -18.11 15.12
CA LEU A 176 -3.49 -19.11 14.08
C LEU A 176 -2.60 -18.85 12.85
N PRO A 177 -2.23 -19.88 12.06
CA PRO A 177 -1.39 -19.74 10.86
C PRO A 177 -1.99 -18.80 9.80
N SER A 178 -3.30 -18.66 9.77
CA SER A 178 -4.04 -17.84 8.79
C SER A 178 -4.82 -16.72 9.48
N LEU A 179 -4.22 -16.10 10.50
CA LEU A 179 -4.86 -14.98 11.21
C LEU A 179 -4.91 -13.76 10.30
N SER A 180 -6.11 -13.26 10.07
CA SER A 180 -6.42 -11.94 9.51
C SER A 180 -7.26 -11.15 10.52
N ASN A 181 -7.45 -9.85 10.33
CA ASN A 181 -8.30 -9.01 11.20
C ASN A 181 -7.87 -8.99 12.69
N PHE A 182 -6.59 -9.06 12.95
CA PHE A 182 -6.06 -8.98 14.33
C PHE A 182 -6.23 -7.58 14.95
N SER A 183 -6.56 -6.57 14.16
CA SER A 183 -6.93 -5.23 14.61
C SER A 183 -8.19 -5.19 15.49
N ASP A 184 -9.01 -6.25 15.49
CA ASP A 184 -10.15 -6.40 16.41
C ASP A 184 -9.69 -6.42 17.89
N LEU A 185 -8.42 -6.73 18.12
CA LEU A 185 -7.82 -6.75 19.45
C LEU A 185 -7.18 -5.41 19.86
N ASP A 186 -7.07 -4.45 18.95
CA ASP A 186 -6.46 -3.15 19.21
C ASP A 186 -7.14 -2.37 20.36
N PRO A 187 -8.48 -2.41 20.52
CA PRO A 187 -9.12 -1.77 21.66
C PRO A 187 -8.67 -2.36 23.01
N LEU A 188 -8.46 -3.67 23.07
CA LEU A 188 -7.94 -4.33 24.27
C LEU A 188 -6.46 -3.99 24.51
N GLU A 189 -5.68 -3.90 23.44
CA GLU A 189 -4.28 -3.51 23.52
C GLU A 189 -4.11 -2.04 23.92
N ALA A 190 -5.08 -1.18 23.61
CA ALA A 190 -5.09 0.23 24.01
C ALA A 190 -5.34 0.41 25.52
N GLU A 191 -6.03 -0.52 26.17
CA GLU A 191 -6.30 -0.47 27.61
C GLU A 191 -5.00 -0.56 28.43
N THR A 192 -4.81 0.37 29.37
CA THR A 192 -3.57 0.46 30.17
C THR A 192 -3.40 -0.70 31.13
N SER A 193 -4.52 -1.26 31.61
CA SER A 193 -4.57 -2.37 32.58
C SER A 193 -4.51 -3.75 31.93
N VAL A 194 -4.58 -3.82 30.57
CA VAL A 194 -4.61 -5.07 29.82
C VAL A 194 -3.27 -5.31 29.11
N ARG A 195 -2.84 -6.56 29.13
CA ARG A 195 -1.71 -7.07 28.35
C ARG A 195 -2.18 -8.21 27.46
N LEU A 196 -1.92 -8.10 26.15
CA LEU A 196 -2.09 -9.22 25.23
C LEU A 196 -0.80 -10.04 25.15
N ARG A 197 -0.93 -11.36 25.32
CA ARG A 197 0.15 -12.33 25.11
C ARG A 197 -0.20 -13.23 23.96
N TRP A 198 0.53 -13.09 22.87
CA TRP A 198 0.37 -13.94 21.69
C TRP A 198 1.01 -15.30 21.93
N ILE A 199 0.25 -16.36 21.70
CA ILE A 199 0.66 -17.75 21.89
C ILE A 199 0.60 -18.45 20.54
N THR A 200 1.67 -19.18 20.22
CA THR A 200 1.73 -20.04 19.03
C THR A 200 1.59 -21.51 19.42
N ALA A 201 1.26 -22.36 18.47
CA ALA A 201 1.21 -23.79 18.73
C ALA A 201 2.64 -24.29 19.04
N GLY A 202 2.87 -24.71 20.29
CA GLY A 202 4.17 -25.15 20.79
C GLY A 202 4.78 -24.31 21.91
N ASP A 203 4.12 -23.19 22.29
CA ASP A 203 4.46 -22.40 23.49
C ASP A 203 3.92 -23.02 24.78
#